data_a41a2a671bbc134b7b0d8e88b971c4bf
#
_entry.id   a41a2a671bbc134b7b0d8e88b971c4bf
#
_cell.length_a   1.000
_cell.length_b   1.000
_cell.length_c   1.000
_cell.angle_alpha   90.00
_cell.angle_beta   90.00
_cell.angle_gamma   90.00
#
_symmetry.space_group_name_H-M   'P 1'
#
loop_
_entity.id
_entity.type
_entity.pdbx_description
1 polymer ?
#
loop_
_entity_poly.entity_id
_entity_poly.type
_entity_poly.pdbx_seq_one_letter_code
_entity_poly.pdbx_strand_id
1 'polypeptide(L)'
;APNLTVRENLEFIAGIYGFGKEKVKQKTEEMLEQFHLGEVENSKAKTLSGGWQRKLSIAMALITEPKILFLDEPTLGLDVLARRELWREIEALKGKITMILTTHYMEEAESLSDEIAVMVKGELKAVGTLDELKKLTGTEKLEDAFVKIVEEM
;
A
#
# COMPACT_ATOMS: atom_id res chain seq x y z
N ALA A 1 6.17 -8.85 -14.24
CA ALA A 1 7.09 -8.75 -15.39
C ALA A 1 6.54 -7.70 -16.39
N PRO A 2 7.37 -6.77 -16.91
CA PRO A 2 6.92 -5.61 -17.67
C PRO A 2 6.31 -5.97 -19.04
N ASN A 3 6.69 -7.09 -19.61
CA ASN A 3 6.21 -7.54 -20.92
C ASN A 3 4.96 -8.45 -20.86
N LEU A 4 4.60 -8.92 -19.68
CA LEU A 4 3.37 -9.65 -19.43
C LEU A 4 2.20 -8.68 -19.28
N THR A 5 0.98 -9.14 -19.60
CA THR A 5 -0.24 -8.40 -19.30
C THR A 5 -0.50 -8.39 -17.78
N VAL A 6 -1.46 -7.58 -17.36
CA VAL A 6 -1.92 -7.55 -15.97
C VAL A 6 -2.35 -8.93 -15.51
N ARG A 7 -3.23 -9.59 -16.29
CA ARG A 7 -3.71 -10.95 -16.03
C ARG A 7 -2.57 -11.95 -15.95
N GLU A 8 -1.68 -11.98 -16.95
CA GLU A 8 -0.53 -12.89 -16.97
C GLU A 8 0.42 -12.69 -15.77
N ASN A 9 0.62 -11.46 -15.30
CA ASN A 9 1.41 -11.19 -14.10
C ASN A 9 0.78 -11.82 -12.86
N LEU A 10 -0.54 -11.69 -12.67
CA LEU A 10 -1.26 -12.27 -11.54
C LEU A 10 -1.23 -13.80 -11.59
N GLU A 11 -1.55 -14.39 -12.74
CA GLU A 11 -1.51 -15.84 -12.94
C GLU A 11 -0.11 -16.43 -12.73
N PHE A 12 0.92 -15.73 -13.19
CA PHE A 12 2.32 -16.14 -13.02
C PHE A 12 2.72 -16.20 -11.55
N ILE A 13 2.42 -15.16 -10.78
CA ILE A 13 2.73 -15.14 -9.33
C ILE A 13 1.97 -16.22 -8.59
N ALA A 14 0.66 -16.37 -8.83
CA ALA A 14 -0.15 -17.41 -8.21
C ALA A 14 0.39 -18.82 -8.56
N GLY A 15 0.82 -19.04 -9.79
CA GLY A 15 1.43 -20.29 -10.24
C GLY A 15 2.76 -20.60 -9.54
N ILE A 16 3.64 -19.62 -9.36
CA ILE A 16 4.90 -19.78 -8.62
C ILE A 16 4.66 -20.19 -7.16
N TYR A 17 3.63 -19.65 -6.53
CA TYR A 17 3.25 -20.01 -5.15
C TYR A 17 2.55 -21.37 -5.03
N GLY A 18 2.45 -22.12 -6.13
CA GLY A 18 2.02 -23.51 -6.13
C GLY A 18 0.51 -23.71 -6.11
N PHE A 19 -0.28 -22.68 -6.44
CA PHE A 19 -1.73 -22.86 -6.58
C PHE A 19 -2.06 -23.68 -7.84
N GLY A 20 -3.03 -24.59 -7.71
CA GLY A 20 -3.55 -25.33 -8.84
C GLY A 20 -4.31 -24.42 -9.83
N LYS A 21 -4.47 -24.86 -11.08
CA LYS A 21 -5.04 -24.06 -12.18
C LYS A 21 -6.37 -23.38 -11.85
N GLU A 22 -7.29 -24.09 -11.21
CA GLU A 22 -8.61 -23.52 -10.83
C GLU A 22 -8.44 -22.39 -9.80
N LYS A 23 -7.58 -22.59 -8.78
CA LYS A 23 -7.32 -21.60 -7.75
C LYS A 23 -6.58 -20.39 -8.32
N VAL A 24 -5.65 -20.58 -9.26
CA VAL A 24 -4.98 -19.48 -9.98
C VAL A 24 -6.01 -18.62 -10.68
N LYS A 25 -6.93 -19.22 -11.44
CA LYS A 25 -7.98 -18.50 -12.15
C LYS A 25 -8.88 -17.73 -11.17
N GLN A 26 -9.39 -18.40 -10.14
CA GLN A 26 -10.25 -17.76 -9.13
C GLN A 26 -9.57 -16.55 -8.50
N LYS A 27 -8.33 -16.71 -8.01
CA LYS A 27 -7.59 -15.63 -7.37
C LYS A 27 -7.24 -14.47 -8.30
N THR A 28 -6.98 -14.78 -9.57
CA THR A 28 -6.75 -13.75 -10.57
C THR A 28 -8.01 -12.90 -10.75
N GLU A 29 -9.19 -13.52 -10.89
CA GLU A 29 -10.45 -12.78 -10.99
C GLU A 29 -10.72 -11.95 -9.72
N GLU A 30 -10.49 -12.51 -8.52
CA GLU A 30 -10.63 -11.79 -7.25
C GLU A 30 -9.75 -10.52 -7.21
N MET A 31 -8.50 -10.60 -7.65
CA MET A 31 -7.59 -9.46 -7.67
C MET A 31 -7.96 -8.43 -8.74
N LEU A 32 -8.38 -8.89 -9.92
CA LEU A 32 -8.86 -8.00 -10.99
C LEU A 32 -10.08 -7.18 -10.54
N GLU A 33 -11.00 -7.81 -9.84
CA GLU A 33 -12.20 -7.16 -9.30
C GLU A 33 -11.84 -6.20 -8.15
N GLN A 34 -11.10 -6.70 -7.15
CA GLN A 34 -10.76 -5.96 -5.94
C GLN A 34 -9.99 -4.66 -6.22
N PHE A 35 -9.08 -4.69 -7.18
CA PHE A 35 -8.25 -3.52 -7.56
C PHE A 35 -8.75 -2.80 -8.81
N HIS A 36 -9.95 -3.14 -9.30
CA HIS A 36 -10.54 -2.57 -10.51
C HIS A 36 -9.64 -2.65 -11.74
N LEU A 37 -8.85 -3.73 -11.86
CA LEU A 37 -7.88 -3.93 -12.93
C LEU A 37 -8.49 -4.47 -14.24
N GLY A 38 -9.79 -4.76 -14.28
CA GLY A 38 -10.48 -5.36 -15.42
C GLY A 38 -10.33 -4.57 -16.72
N GLU A 39 -10.36 -3.23 -16.65
CA GLU A 39 -10.20 -2.38 -17.85
C GLU A 39 -8.84 -2.52 -18.53
N VAL A 40 -7.82 -2.88 -17.75
CA VAL A 40 -6.41 -2.98 -18.22
C VAL A 40 -5.87 -4.41 -18.19
N GLU A 41 -6.71 -5.40 -17.94
CA GLU A 41 -6.27 -6.78 -17.73
C GLU A 41 -5.42 -7.36 -18.88
N ASN A 42 -5.70 -6.95 -20.11
CA ASN A 42 -4.99 -7.38 -21.33
C ASN A 42 -3.86 -6.41 -21.73
N SER A 43 -3.66 -5.32 -20.98
CA SER A 43 -2.57 -4.36 -21.22
C SER A 43 -1.27 -4.87 -20.62
N LYS A 44 -0.15 -4.64 -21.30
CA LYS A 44 1.17 -4.97 -20.78
C LYS A 44 1.52 -4.07 -19.60
N ALA A 45 2.09 -4.62 -18.53
CA ALA A 45 2.41 -3.87 -17.31
C ALA A 45 3.27 -2.62 -17.58
N LYS A 46 4.19 -2.67 -18.54
CA LYS A 46 5.03 -1.53 -18.93
C LYS A 46 4.27 -0.36 -19.57
N THR A 47 3.06 -0.58 -20.08
CA THR A 47 2.25 0.46 -20.74
C THR A 47 1.26 1.13 -19.78
N LEU A 48 1.18 0.66 -18.55
CA LEU A 48 0.29 1.19 -17.53
C LEU A 48 0.77 2.54 -16.99
N SER A 49 -0.17 3.39 -16.57
CA SER A 49 0.15 4.56 -15.75
C SER A 49 0.73 4.14 -14.39
N GLY A 50 1.39 5.06 -13.70
CA GLY A 50 1.97 4.79 -12.37
C GLY A 50 0.95 4.25 -11.36
N GLY A 51 -0.26 4.78 -11.35
CA GLY A 51 -1.37 4.32 -10.49
C GLY A 51 -1.76 2.86 -10.78
N TRP A 52 -1.95 2.51 -12.05
CA TRP A 52 -2.24 1.13 -12.45
C TRP A 52 -1.09 0.16 -12.13
N GLN A 53 0.17 0.60 -12.31
CA GLN A 53 1.33 -0.21 -11.94
C GLN A 53 1.39 -0.47 -10.44
N ARG A 54 1.06 0.53 -9.60
CA ARG A 54 1.00 0.36 -8.14
C ARG A 54 -0.11 -0.60 -7.72
N LYS A 55 -1.31 -0.44 -8.27
CA LYS A 55 -2.44 -1.37 -8.04
C LYS A 55 -2.06 -2.81 -8.40
N LEU A 56 -1.46 -3.01 -9.57
CA LEU A 56 -0.98 -4.33 -9.99
C LEU A 56 0.06 -4.90 -9.03
N SER A 57 1.03 -4.08 -8.58
CA SER A 57 2.07 -4.54 -7.65
C SER A 57 1.48 -5.00 -6.31
N ILE A 58 0.50 -4.29 -5.76
CA ILE A 58 -0.18 -4.67 -4.53
C ILE A 58 -1.02 -5.93 -4.74
N ALA A 59 -1.77 -6.01 -5.84
CA ALA A 59 -2.55 -7.20 -6.20
C ALA A 59 -1.66 -8.45 -6.33
N MET A 60 -0.49 -8.32 -6.96
CA MET A 60 0.50 -9.40 -7.08
C MET A 60 1.04 -9.85 -5.72
N ALA A 61 1.21 -8.95 -4.76
CA ALA A 61 1.60 -9.31 -3.41
C ALA A 61 0.46 -10.01 -2.66
N LEU A 62 -0.77 -9.51 -2.77
CA LEU A 62 -1.94 -10.04 -2.05
C LEU A 62 -2.43 -11.38 -2.57
N ILE A 63 -2.25 -11.68 -3.87
CA ILE A 63 -2.68 -12.95 -4.46
C ILE A 63 -2.05 -14.17 -3.78
N THR A 64 -0.92 -13.97 -3.11
CA THR A 64 -0.19 -15.00 -2.36
C THR A 64 -0.76 -15.26 -0.95
N GLU A 65 -1.82 -14.54 -0.56
CA GLU A 65 -2.46 -14.60 0.76
C GLU A 65 -1.48 -14.35 1.93
N PRO A 66 -0.69 -13.26 1.91
CA PRO A 66 0.27 -12.98 2.96
C PRO A 66 -0.43 -12.59 4.26
N LYS A 67 0.20 -12.85 5.41
CA LYS A 67 -0.26 -12.35 6.71
C LYS A 67 0.16 -10.91 6.98
N ILE A 68 1.27 -10.49 6.38
CA ILE A 68 1.84 -9.15 6.52
C ILE A 68 2.18 -8.63 5.13
N LEU A 69 1.76 -7.40 4.83
CA LEU A 69 2.08 -6.69 3.61
C LEU A 69 2.94 -5.46 3.93
N PHE A 70 4.08 -5.35 3.28
CA PHE A 70 4.94 -4.17 3.35
C PHE A 70 4.67 -3.27 2.15
N LEU A 71 4.34 -2.01 2.40
CA LEU A 71 4.10 -0.98 1.41
C LEU A 71 5.12 0.13 1.58
N ASP A 72 6.14 0.13 0.73
CA ASP A 72 7.19 1.14 0.75
C ASP A 72 6.86 2.28 -0.20
N GLU A 73 6.57 3.47 0.37
CA GLU A 73 6.22 4.68 -0.35
C GLU A 73 5.15 4.44 -1.45
N PRO A 74 3.98 3.83 -1.13
CA PRO A 74 3.08 3.28 -2.15
C PRO A 74 2.51 4.33 -3.11
N THR A 75 2.38 5.58 -2.68
CA THR A 75 1.81 6.65 -3.50
C THR A 75 2.82 7.65 -4.03
N LEU A 76 4.11 7.38 -3.83
CA LEU A 76 5.18 8.26 -4.33
C LEU A 76 5.08 8.45 -5.85
N GLY A 77 5.07 9.72 -6.27
CA GLY A 77 5.02 10.08 -7.69
C GLY A 77 3.65 9.98 -8.35
N LEU A 78 2.60 9.64 -7.61
CA LEU A 78 1.23 9.65 -8.11
C LEU A 78 0.61 11.04 -8.03
N ASP A 79 -0.25 11.37 -9.01
CA ASP A 79 -1.11 12.54 -8.91
C ASP A 79 -2.19 12.38 -7.80
N VAL A 80 -2.88 13.47 -7.48
CA VAL A 80 -3.84 13.50 -6.37
C VAL A 80 -4.98 12.48 -6.53
N LEU A 81 -5.50 12.28 -7.75
CA LEU A 81 -6.61 11.36 -7.98
C LEU A 81 -6.15 9.91 -7.85
N ALA A 82 -5.05 9.53 -8.50
CA ALA A 82 -4.49 8.19 -8.40
C ALA A 82 -4.08 7.83 -6.96
N ARG A 83 -3.55 8.81 -6.19
CA ARG A 83 -3.24 8.64 -4.77
C ARG A 83 -4.49 8.33 -3.96
N ARG A 84 -5.56 9.12 -4.10
CA ARG A 84 -6.81 8.90 -3.38
C ARG A 84 -7.48 7.59 -3.73
N GLU A 85 -7.41 7.16 -4.98
CA GLU A 85 -7.91 5.86 -5.39
C GLU A 85 -7.13 4.74 -4.68
N LEU A 86 -5.80 4.82 -4.71
CA LEU A 86 -4.95 3.82 -4.06
C LEU A 86 -5.16 3.78 -2.54
N TRP A 87 -5.38 4.92 -1.89
CA TRP A 87 -5.72 4.96 -0.46
C TRP A 87 -7.01 4.20 -0.15
N ARG A 88 -8.06 4.35 -0.98
CA ARG A 88 -9.31 3.58 -0.79
C ARG A 88 -9.07 2.08 -0.90
N GLU A 89 -8.24 1.65 -1.86
CA GLU A 89 -7.89 0.24 -2.00
C GLU A 89 -7.12 -0.29 -0.78
N ILE A 90 -6.16 0.49 -0.27
CA ILE A 90 -5.39 0.12 0.94
C ILE A 90 -6.32 0.11 2.17
N GLU A 91 -7.18 1.11 2.32
CA GLU A 91 -8.12 1.19 3.43
C GLU A 91 -9.10 0.01 3.45
N ALA A 92 -9.54 -0.47 2.29
CA ALA A 92 -10.38 -1.66 2.17
C ALA A 92 -9.71 -2.97 2.65
N LEU A 93 -8.38 -2.97 2.81
CA LEU A 93 -7.61 -4.09 3.36
C LEU A 93 -7.51 -4.07 4.89
N LYS A 94 -7.83 -2.95 5.54
CA LYS A 94 -7.79 -2.84 7.00
C LYS A 94 -8.65 -3.90 7.67
N GLY A 95 -8.13 -4.49 8.75
CA GLY A 95 -8.80 -5.56 9.47
C GLY A 95 -8.73 -6.95 8.80
N LYS A 96 -8.25 -7.03 7.55
CA LYS A 96 -8.09 -8.30 6.83
C LYS A 96 -6.63 -8.78 6.83
N ILE A 97 -5.70 -7.86 6.83
CA ILE A 97 -4.25 -8.14 6.77
C ILE A 97 -3.50 -7.08 7.58
N THR A 98 -2.40 -7.46 8.21
CA THR A 98 -1.47 -6.51 8.83
C THR A 98 -0.64 -5.83 7.76
N MET A 99 -0.65 -4.49 7.74
CA MET A 99 0.12 -3.70 6.78
C MET A 99 1.15 -2.85 7.51
N ILE A 100 2.37 -2.84 6.96
CA ILE A 100 3.44 -1.92 7.37
C ILE A 100 3.67 -0.97 6.21
N LEU A 101 3.32 0.30 6.42
CA LEU A 101 3.42 1.35 5.43
C LEU A 101 4.59 2.28 5.78
N THR A 102 5.50 2.53 4.85
CA THR A 102 6.45 3.63 4.96
C THR A 102 5.99 4.79 4.09
N THR A 103 6.09 6.00 4.60
CA THR A 103 5.76 7.21 3.86
C THR A 103 6.42 8.44 4.48
N HIS A 104 6.65 9.46 3.68
CA HIS A 104 7.01 10.80 4.13
C HIS A 104 5.85 11.78 3.97
N TYR A 105 4.70 11.33 3.49
CA TYR A 105 3.48 12.13 3.41
C TYR A 105 2.69 12.03 4.71
N MET A 106 2.64 13.11 5.49
CA MET A 106 1.90 13.14 6.76
C MET A 106 0.42 12.84 6.57
N GLU A 107 -0.19 13.37 5.51
CA GLU A 107 -1.59 13.12 5.16
C GLU A 107 -1.88 11.63 4.91
N GLU A 108 -0.95 10.90 4.30
CA GLU A 108 -1.06 9.46 4.07
C GLU A 108 -0.99 8.69 5.41
N ALA A 109 -0.04 9.04 6.26
CA ALA A 109 0.07 8.45 7.59
C ALA A 109 -1.18 8.70 8.43
N GLU A 110 -1.70 9.93 8.45
CA GLU A 110 -2.94 10.28 9.17
C GLU A 110 -4.16 9.50 8.66
N SER A 111 -4.27 9.34 7.33
CA SER A 111 -5.45 8.72 6.71
C SER A 111 -5.46 7.20 6.82
N LEU A 112 -4.29 6.55 6.72
CA LEU A 112 -4.21 5.11 6.55
C LEU A 112 -3.75 4.35 7.80
N SER A 113 -3.08 5.01 8.77
CA SER A 113 -2.46 4.29 9.88
C SER A 113 -3.36 4.21 11.10
N ASP A 114 -3.36 3.06 11.75
CA ASP A 114 -3.94 2.88 13.09
C ASP A 114 -2.92 3.29 14.16
N GLU A 115 -1.65 3.02 13.90
CA GLU A 115 -0.51 3.37 14.74
C GLU A 115 0.61 3.93 13.88
N ILE A 116 1.30 4.96 14.34
CA ILE A 116 2.34 5.67 13.62
C ILE A 116 3.66 5.55 14.39
N ALA A 117 4.70 5.14 13.69
CA ALA A 117 6.06 5.09 14.20
C ALA A 117 6.91 6.20 13.54
N VAL A 118 7.50 7.08 14.34
CA VAL A 118 8.39 8.14 13.85
C VAL A 118 9.83 7.68 13.94
N MET A 119 10.47 7.59 12.77
CA MET A 119 11.88 7.19 12.65
C MET A 119 12.74 8.36 12.19
N VAL A 120 13.86 8.57 12.86
CA VAL A 120 14.85 9.61 12.52
C VAL A 120 16.24 8.99 12.51
N LYS A 121 16.95 9.09 11.38
CA LYS A 121 18.32 8.57 11.20
C LYS A 121 18.48 7.10 11.64
N GLY A 122 17.47 6.27 11.38
CA GLY A 122 17.49 4.86 11.74
C GLY A 122 17.09 4.54 13.18
N GLU A 123 16.72 5.54 13.97
CA GLU A 123 16.24 5.37 15.35
C GLU A 123 14.73 5.58 15.44
N LEU A 124 14.06 4.73 16.19
CA LEU A 124 12.65 4.88 16.51
C LEU A 124 12.50 5.92 17.64
N LYS A 125 11.91 7.07 17.35
CA LYS A 125 11.75 8.18 18.29
C LYS A 125 10.44 8.18 19.03
N ALA A 126 9.34 7.82 18.37
CA ALA A 126 8.02 7.74 18.98
C ALA A 126 7.15 6.71 18.27
N VAL A 127 6.23 6.10 19.00
CA VAL A 127 5.18 5.21 18.47
C VAL A 127 3.89 5.51 19.19
N GLY A 128 2.79 5.54 18.47
CA GLY A 128 1.46 5.70 19.03
C GLY A 128 0.41 5.98 17.96
N THR A 129 -0.82 6.09 18.40
CA THR A 129 -1.91 6.57 17.57
C THR A 129 -1.70 8.06 17.23
N LEU A 130 -2.41 8.55 16.22
CA LEU A 130 -2.37 9.97 15.86
C LEU A 130 -2.65 10.88 17.07
N ASP A 131 -3.66 10.52 17.86
CA ASP A 131 -4.05 11.31 19.06
C ASP A 131 -2.99 11.27 20.16
N GLU A 132 -2.34 10.12 20.36
CA GLU A 132 -1.26 9.99 21.34
C GLU A 132 -0.04 10.84 20.95
N LEU A 133 0.35 10.83 19.67
CA LEU A 133 1.47 11.65 19.19
C LEU A 133 1.16 13.15 19.28
N LYS A 134 -0.05 13.56 18.94
CA LYS A 134 -0.51 14.95 19.12
C LYS A 134 -0.49 15.39 20.59
N LYS A 135 -0.96 14.54 21.51
CA LYS A 135 -0.92 14.82 22.96
C LYS A 135 0.52 14.88 23.49
N LEU A 136 1.37 13.94 23.07
CA LEU A 136 2.78 13.90 23.47
C LEU A 136 3.51 15.20 23.15
N THR A 137 3.21 15.79 22.01
CA THR A 137 3.86 17.02 21.52
C THR A 137 3.09 18.29 21.80
N GLY A 138 1.83 18.20 22.25
CA GLY A 138 0.95 19.36 22.45
C GLY A 138 0.60 20.06 21.13
N THR A 139 0.48 19.34 20.02
CA THR A 139 0.17 19.87 18.70
C THR A 139 -1.18 19.37 18.19
N GLU A 140 -1.76 20.07 17.20
CA GLU A 140 -3.03 19.68 16.58
C GLU A 140 -2.86 18.90 15.29
N LYS A 141 -1.68 18.98 14.65
CA LYS A 141 -1.37 18.33 13.38
C LYS A 141 -0.21 17.36 13.52
N LEU A 142 -0.25 16.26 12.77
CA LEU A 142 0.86 15.28 12.74
C LEU A 142 2.16 15.90 12.24
N GLU A 143 2.09 16.80 11.25
CA GLU A 143 3.26 17.48 10.72
C GLU A 143 4.01 18.28 11.81
N ASP A 144 3.27 19.03 12.63
CA ASP A 144 3.84 19.78 13.75
C ASP A 144 4.37 18.85 14.85
N ALA A 145 3.66 17.73 15.10
CA ALA A 145 4.12 16.70 16.03
C ALA A 145 5.43 16.07 15.56
N PHE A 146 5.52 15.74 14.27
CA PHE A 146 6.72 15.18 13.67
C PHE A 146 7.92 16.13 13.83
N VAL A 147 7.75 17.41 13.50
CA VAL A 147 8.83 18.41 13.63
C VAL A 147 9.34 18.46 15.09
N LYS A 148 8.43 18.53 16.07
CA LYS A 148 8.83 18.53 17.51
C LYS A 148 9.56 17.25 17.92
N ILE A 149 9.09 16.08 17.49
CA ILE A 149 9.75 14.79 17.80
C ILE A 149 11.17 14.76 17.21
N VAL A 150 11.35 15.28 15.98
CA VAL A 150 12.65 15.32 15.32
C VAL A 150 13.63 16.29 15.96
N GLU A 151 13.16 17.45 16.42
CA GLU A 151 13.99 18.52 16.97
C GLU A 151 14.29 18.37 18.46
N GLU A 152 13.35 17.84 19.24
CA GLU A 152 13.40 17.85 20.71
C GLU A 152 13.69 16.47 21.33
N MET A 153 13.55 15.40 20.58
CA MET A 153 13.69 14.02 21.05
C MET A 153 14.78 13.24 20.28
#